data_249af9cc169b872eb672f6b801d966ba
#
_entry.id   249af9cc169b872eb672f6b801d966ba
#
_cell.length_a   1.000
_cell.length_b   1.000
_cell.length_c   1.000
_cell.angle_alpha   90.00
_cell.angle_beta   90.00
_cell.angle_gamma   90.00
#
_symmetry.space_group_name_H-M   'P 1'
#
loop_
_entity.id
_entity.type
_entity.pdbx_description
1 polymer ?
#
loop_
_entity_poly.entity_id
_entity_poly.type
_entity_poly.pdbx_seq_one_letter_code
_entity_poly.pdbx_strand_id
1 'polypeptide(L)'
;MQVTVKLATREGAAHISGILAGFTLLAKRRELTLQVQDARQGSPLAREALLETEIDGRTVVFDLMDGYFYNDPAAVLALFHRADGVFKRSFAAEKNRQFPGDISAKLRPLGLN
;
A
#
# COMPACT_ATOMS: atom_id res chain seq x y z
N MET A 1 -0.60 8.59 17.24
CA MET A 1 -0.78 7.62 16.11
C MET A 1 0.51 6.84 15.93
N GLN A 2 0.41 5.54 15.82
CA GLN A 2 1.54 4.68 15.52
C GLN A 2 1.43 4.15 14.09
N VAL A 3 2.52 4.29 13.34
CA VAL A 3 2.61 3.83 11.96
C VAL A 3 3.80 2.90 11.81
N THR A 4 3.56 1.70 11.32
CA THR A 4 4.59 0.75 10.91
C THR A 4 4.52 0.61 9.40
N VAL A 5 5.63 0.87 8.72
CA VAL A 5 5.76 0.69 7.27
C VAL A 5 6.52 -0.62 7.03
N LYS A 6 5.92 -1.52 6.24
CA LYS A 6 6.54 -2.81 5.88
C LYS A 6 7.07 -2.71 4.46
N LEU A 7 8.38 -2.56 4.32
CA LEU A 7 9.03 -2.47 3.01
C LEU A 7 9.21 -3.88 2.44
N ALA A 8 8.26 -4.34 1.64
CA ALA A 8 8.27 -5.67 1.02
C ALA A 8 8.61 -5.65 -0.45
N THR A 9 8.57 -4.49 -1.10
CA THR A 9 8.80 -4.34 -2.52
C THR A 9 10.10 -3.63 -2.84
N ARG A 10 10.67 -3.92 -4.02
CA ARG A 10 11.82 -3.21 -4.59
C ARG A 10 11.42 -2.31 -5.75
N GLU A 11 10.16 -2.40 -6.19
CA GLU A 11 9.64 -1.63 -7.32
C GLU A 11 8.98 -0.34 -6.86
N GLY A 12 8.76 0.60 -7.78
CA GLY A 12 8.05 1.84 -7.50
C GLY A 12 8.72 2.76 -6.49
N ALA A 13 10.05 2.73 -6.42
CA ALA A 13 10.81 3.41 -5.37
C ALA A 13 10.50 4.91 -5.23
N ALA A 14 10.29 5.61 -6.35
CA ALA A 14 9.99 7.05 -6.32
C ALA A 14 8.67 7.35 -5.60
N HIS A 15 7.62 6.56 -5.87
CA HIS A 15 6.32 6.74 -5.24
C HIS A 15 6.35 6.33 -3.77
N ILE A 16 7.04 5.22 -3.47
CA ILE A 16 7.23 4.74 -2.10
C ILE A 16 7.98 5.78 -1.28
N SER A 17 9.03 6.36 -1.84
CA SER A 17 9.82 7.41 -1.18
C SER A 17 8.98 8.62 -0.83
N GLY A 18 8.04 9.01 -1.71
CA GLY A 18 7.14 10.13 -1.45
C GLY A 18 6.22 9.88 -0.27
N ILE A 19 5.61 8.70 -0.21
CA ILE A 19 4.75 8.31 0.93
C ILE A 19 5.57 8.24 2.21
N LEU A 20 6.74 7.58 2.17
CA LEU A 20 7.61 7.43 3.32
C LEU A 20 8.12 8.77 3.83
N ALA A 21 8.45 9.69 2.92
CA ALA A 21 8.87 11.05 3.29
C ALA A 21 7.76 11.80 4.03
N GLY A 22 6.50 11.63 3.61
CA GLY A 22 5.35 12.19 4.29
C GLY A 22 5.22 11.68 5.73
N PHE A 23 5.30 10.37 5.94
CA PHE A 23 5.29 9.79 7.28
C PHE A 23 6.48 10.27 8.11
N THR A 24 7.65 10.35 7.53
CA THR A 24 8.85 10.83 8.21
C THR A 24 8.69 12.27 8.69
N LEU A 25 8.11 13.13 7.84
CA LEU A 25 7.85 14.52 8.20
C LEU A 25 6.87 14.63 9.38
N LEU A 26 5.78 13.85 9.35
CA LEU A 26 4.81 13.82 10.44
C LEU A 26 5.44 13.29 11.74
N ALA A 27 6.34 12.33 11.65
CA ALA A 27 7.07 11.81 12.81
C ALA A 27 7.98 12.88 13.41
N LYS A 28 8.67 13.66 12.56
CA LYS A 28 9.52 14.77 13.02
C LYS A 28 8.71 15.86 13.73
N ARG A 29 7.46 16.07 13.32
CA ARG A 29 6.52 16.99 13.97
C ARG A 29 5.87 16.41 15.21
N ARG A 30 6.22 15.16 15.58
CA ARG A 30 5.64 14.44 16.71
C ARG A 30 4.13 14.18 16.59
N GLU A 31 3.61 14.20 15.37
CA GLU A 31 2.21 13.88 15.09
C GLU A 31 1.96 12.39 15.03
N LEU A 32 3.02 11.59 14.80
CA LEU A 32 2.97 10.14 14.83
C LEU A 32 4.32 9.54 15.25
N THR A 33 4.30 8.27 15.63
CA THR A 33 5.49 7.45 15.85
C THR A 33 5.63 6.52 14.64
N LEU A 34 6.80 6.56 14.00
CA LEU A 34 7.08 5.79 12.79
C LEU A 34 8.07 4.68 13.05
N GLN A 35 7.72 3.47 12.63
CA GLN A 35 8.62 2.32 12.58
C GLN A 35 8.67 1.80 11.15
N VAL A 36 9.86 1.50 10.64
CA VAL A 36 10.06 0.93 9.31
C VAL A 36 10.64 -0.47 9.46
N GLN A 37 9.97 -1.46 8.86
CA GLN A 37 10.41 -2.85 8.83
C GLN A 37 10.86 -3.22 7.42
N ASP A 38 12.04 -3.78 7.29
CA ASP A 38 12.52 -4.32 6.01
C ASP A 38 12.03 -5.78 5.87
N ALA A 39 11.09 -5.99 4.95
CA ALA A 39 10.50 -7.29 4.69
C ALA A 39 10.72 -7.72 3.24
N ARG A 40 11.77 -7.20 2.57
CA ARG A 40 12.01 -7.45 1.15
C ARG A 40 12.54 -8.83 0.85
N GLN A 41 13.30 -9.43 1.77
CA GLN A 41 13.90 -10.75 1.54
C GLN A 41 12.82 -11.82 1.49
N GLY A 42 12.75 -12.54 0.37
CA GLY A 42 11.78 -13.61 0.17
C GLY A 42 10.33 -13.14 0.02
N SER A 43 10.09 -11.84 -0.13
CA SER A 43 8.74 -11.31 -0.23
C SER A 43 8.10 -11.70 -1.57
N PRO A 44 6.86 -12.23 -1.55
CA PRO A 44 6.10 -12.45 -2.79
C PRO A 44 5.66 -11.15 -3.45
N LEU A 45 5.78 -10.00 -2.76
CA LEU A 45 5.41 -8.68 -3.26
C LEU A 45 6.61 -7.88 -3.78
N ALA A 46 7.79 -8.50 -3.90
CA ALA A 46 9.03 -7.80 -4.24
C ALA A 46 8.98 -7.07 -5.58
N ARG A 47 8.15 -7.52 -6.51
CA ARG A 47 8.00 -6.94 -7.85
C ARG A 47 6.76 -6.06 -8.02
N GLU A 48 6.03 -5.82 -6.93
CA GLU A 48 4.83 -5.00 -6.94
C GLU A 48 5.14 -3.62 -6.36
N ALA A 49 4.56 -2.56 -6.93
CA ALA A 49 4.70 -1.20 -6.40
C ALA A 49 3.63 -0.98 -5.32
N LEU A 50 3.75 -1.69 -4.22
CA LEU A 50 2.82 -1.63 -3.09
C LEU A 50 3.54 -1.27 -1.82
N LEU A 51 2.88 -0.52 -0.95
CA LEU A 51 3.37 -0.22 0.39
C LEU A 51 2.34 -0.69 1.41
N GLU A 52 2.71 -1.67 2.22
CA GLU A 52 1.89 -2.14 3.31
C GLU A 52 2.23 -1.36 4.57
N THR A 53 1.21 -0.85 5.26
CA THR A 53 1.38 -0.13 6.52
C THR A 53 0.42 -0.66 7.57
N GLU A 54 0.80 -0.51 8.84
CA GLU A 54 -0.12 -0.62 9.98
C GLU A 54 -0.25 0.75 10.62
N ILE A 55 -1.48 1.24 10.71
CA ILE A 55 -1.79 2.54 11.31
C ILE A 55 -2.77 2.29 12.47
N ASP A 56 -2.28 2.46 13.69
CA ASP A 56 -3.04 2.20 14.92
C ASP A 56 -3.69 0.81 14.90
N GLY A 57 -2.92 -0.21 14.48
CA GLY A 57 -3.37 -1.60 14.44
C GLY A 57 -4.18 -1.99 13.22
N ARG A 58 -4.45 -1.08 12.29
CA ARG A 58 -5.17 -1.37 11.05
C ARG A 58 -4.22 -1.47 9.88
N THR A 59 -4.43 -2.45 9.01
CA THR A 59 -3.64 -2.62 7.80
C THR A 59 -4.16 -1.72 6.69
N VAL A 60 -3.33 -0.78 6.24
CA VAL A 60 -3.64 0.12 5.14
C VAL A 60 -2.58 -0.06 4.06
N VAL A 61 -3.03 -0.32 2.85
CA VAL A 61 -2.16 -0.57 1.70
C VAL A 61 -2.23 0.60 0.74
N PHE A 62 -1.06 1.07 0.30
CA PHE A 62 -0.95 2.04 -0.78
C PHE A 62 -0.53 1.30 -2.04
N ASP A 63 -1.45 1.20 -2.99
CA ASP A 63 -1.20 0.58 -4.29
C ASP A 63 -0.72 1.66 -5.26
N LEU A 64 0.57 1.64 -5.54
CA LEU A 64 1.25 2.64 -6.35
C LEU A 64 1.46 2.15 -7.79
N MET A 65 0.91 0.98 -8.13
CA MET A 65 0.94 0.46 -9.50
C MET A 65 0.22 1.39 -10.45
N ASP A 66 0.78 1.52 -11.63
CA ASP A 66 0.14 2.23 -12.72
C ASP A 66 -0.75 1.24 -13.48
N GLY A 67 -2.02 1.14 -13.08
CA GLY A 67 -2.97 0.20 -13.64
C GLY A 67 -3.33 -0.94 -12.71
N TYR A 68 -3.76 -2.07 -13.30
CA TYR A 68 -4.35 -3.22 -12.59
C TYR A 68 -3.64 -4.55 -12.93
N PHE A 69 -2.50 -4.49 -13.58
CA PHE A 69 -1.74 -5.68 -13.95
C PHE A 69 -0.61 -5.93 -12.95
N TYR A 70 -0.80 -6.90 -12.08
CA TYR A 70 0.17 -7.25 -11.05
C TYR A 70 1.05 -8.41 -11.52
N ASN A 71 2.30 -8.44 -11.05
CA ASN A 71 3.24 -9.53 -11.38
C ASN A 71 2.81 -10.83 -10.72
N ASP A 72 2.34 -10.76 -9.46
CA ASP A 72 1.81 -11.90 -8.72
C ASP A 72 0.41 -11.55 -8.20
N PRO A 73 -0.63 -11.73 -9.04
CA PRO A 73 -1.99 -11.37 -8.65
C PRO A 73 -2.49 -12.07 -7.39
N ALA A 74 -2.12 -13.34 -7.19
CA ALA A 74 -2.55 -14.10 -6.02
C ALA A 74 -2.00 -13.50 -4.72
N ALA A 75 -0.73 -13.09 -4.71
CA ALA A 75 -0.12 -12.45 -3.55
C ALA A 75 -0.77 -11.09 -3.26
N VAL A 76 -1.07 -10.31 -4.31
CA VAL A 76 -1.73 -9.00 -4.18
C VAL A 76 -3.14 -9.17 -3.63
N LEU A 77 -3.91 -10.13 -4.15
CA LEU A 77 -5.26 -10.41 -3.66
C LEU A 77 -5.24 -10.84 -2.19
N ALA A 78 -4.29 -11.68 -1.80
CA ALA A 78 -4.16 -12.10 -0.41
C ALA A 78 -3.90 -10.90 0.53
N LEU A 79 -3.05 -9.98 0.10
CA LEU A 79 -2.79 -8.73 0.85
C LEU A 79 -4.06 -7.88 0.94
N PHE A 80 -4.75 -7.67 -0.17
CA PHE A 80 -5.96 -6.84 -0.19
C PHE A 80 -7.09 -7.44 0.64
N HIS A 81 -7.22 -8.78 0.67
CA HIS A 81 -8.22 -9.44 1.52
C HIS A 81 -8.02 -9.13 3.01
N ARG A 82 -6.78 -9.16 3.48
CA ARG A 82 -6.49 -8.91 4.90
C ARG A 82 -6.37 -7.43 5.26
N ALA A 83 -6.31 -6.55 4.27
CA ALA A 83 -6.22 -5.11 4.51
C ALA A 83 -7.56 -4.54 4.97
N ASP A 84 -7.51 -3.51 5.82
CA ASP A 84 -8.68 -2.75 6.22
C ASP A 84 -9.04 -1.68 5.19
N GLY A 85 -8.07 -1.21 4.43
CA GLY A 85 -8.27 -0.24 3.35
C GLY A 85 -7.13 -0.28 2.35
N VAL A 86 -7.46 0.06 1.10
CA VAL A 86 -6.49 0.13 0.01
C VAL A 86 -6.66 1.45 -0.72
N PHE A 87 -5.61 2.26 -0.75
CA PHE A 87 -5.56 3.48 -1.55
C PHE A 87 -4.82 3.19 -2.84
N LYS A 88 -5.49 3.41 -3.96
CA LYS A 88 -4.96 3.08 -5.29
C LYS A 88 -4.66 4.34 -6.07
N ARG A 89 -3.43 4.44 -6.60
CA ARG A 89 -2.98 5.56 -7.42
C ARG A 89 -3.75 5.63 -8.73
N SER A 90 -3.85 4.52 -9.45
CA SER A 90 -4.59 4.43 -10.72
C SER A 90 -5.98 3.88 -10.45
N PHE A 91 -6.85 4.72 -9.88
CA PHE A 91 -8.20 4.32 -9.50
C PHE A 91 -9.15 4.46 -10.68
N ALA A 92 -9.85 3.36 -11.02
CA ALA A 92 -10.94 3.36 -11.99
C ALA A 92 -12.07 2.50 -11.44
N ALA A 93 -13.22 3.12 -11.13
CA ALA A 93 -14.35 2.43 -10.49
C ALA A 93 -14.81 1.22 -11.28
N GLU A 94 -14.86 1.32 -12.61
CA GLU A 94 -15.27 0.22 -13.49
C GLU A 94 -14.28 -0.95 -13.49
N LYS A 95 -12.97 -0.67 -13.36
CA LYS A 95 -11.93 -1.71 -13.30
C LYS A 95 -11.87 -2.37 -11.94
N ASN A 96 -12.30 -1.68 -10.89
CA ASN A 96 -12.34 -2.24 -9.54
C ASN A 96 -13.30 -3.42 -9.45
N ARG A 97 -14.26 -3.53 -10.37
CA ARG A 97 -15.24 -4.62 -10.41
C ARG A 97 -14.61 -5.98 -10.69
N GLN A 98 -13.39 -6.03 -11.21
CA GLN A 98 -12.68 -7.30 -11.42
C GLN A 98 -12.25 -7.95 -10.11
N PHE A 99 -12.18 -7.16 -9.02
CA PHE A 99 -11.88 -7.69 -7.69
C PHE A 99 -13.14 -8.26 -7.03
N PRO A 100 -12.99 -9.26 -6.14
CA PRO A 100 -14.09 -9.68 -5.27
C PRO A 100 -14.72 -8.50 -4.54
N GLY A 101 -16.03 -8.59 -4.23
CA GLY A 101 -16.77 -7.47 -3.65
C GLY A 101 -16.22 -6.93 -2.34
N ASP A 102 -15.67 -7.81 -1.49
CA ASP A 102 -15.04 -7.40 -0.23
C ASP A 102 -13.79 -6.55 -0.46
N ILE A 103 -13.03 -6.83 -1.52
CA ILE A 103 -11.86 -6.04 -1.89
C ILE A 103 -12.28 -4.73 -2.56
N SER A 104 -13.18 -4.80 -3.55
CA SER A 104 -13.59 -3.59 -4.28
C SER A 104 -14.21 -2.54 -3.36
N ALA A 105 -14.88 -2.96 -2.30
CA ALA A 105 -15.46 -2.06 -1.31
C ALA A 105 -14.41 -1.29 -0.49
N LYS A 106 -13.17 -1.80 -0.41
CA LYS A 106 -12.08 -1.18 0.34
C LYS A 106 -11.25 -0.22 -0.50
N LEU A 107 -11.37 -0.27 -1.82
CA LEU A 107 -10.55 0.53 -2.72
C LEU A 107 -10.98 1.99 -2.69
N ARG A 108 -10.00 2.87 -2.52
CA ARG A 108 -10.19 4.31 -2.51
C ARG A 108 -9.14 4.96 -3.41
N PRO A 109 -9.48 6.07 -4.07
CA PRO A 109 -8.47 6.80 -4.84
C PRO A 109 -7.46 7.45 -3.91
N LEU A 110 -6.19 7.42 -4.31
CA LEU A 110 -5.13 8.09 -3.56
C LEU A 110 -5.18 9.63 -3.73
N GLY A 111 -5.89 10.10 -4.75
CA GLY A 111 -6.16 11.53 -4.89
C GLY A 111 -5.09 12.34 -5.62
N LEU A 112 -4.11 11.67 -6.22
CA LEU A 112 -2.98 12.32 -6.87
C LEU A 112 -3.03 12.26 -8.40
N ASN A 113 -4.17 11.93 -8.95
CA ASN A 113 -4.32 11.78 -10.41
C ASN A 113 -5.05 12.95 -11.00
#